data_0ca290dde1f851549a90a3a61a38ebe1
#
_entry.id   0ca290dde1f851549a90a3a61a38ebe1
#
_cell.length_a   1.000
_cell.length_b   1.000
_cell.length_c   1.000
_cell.angle_alpha   90.00
_cell.angle_beta   90.00
_cell.angle_gamma   90.00
#
_symmetry.space_group_name_H-M   'P 1'
#
loop_
_entity.id
_entity.type
_entity.pdbx_description
1 polymer ?
#
loop_
_entity_poly.entity_id
_entity_poly.type
_entity_poly.pdbx_seq_one_letter_code
_entity_poly.pdbx_strand_id
1 'polypeptide(L)'
;IIICIFLLTLCPLVTLQADDLTQTVSIVPCPVQMVSGTGHFRFSGGTTLVVENAEQAKVVRNFINLFTKAAGFTPVLKTGKMKGDVRFVTDKSLKSEAYRLDIIPEQITVRASDVKGFFYALQTIRQLLPPDIENHHTVNALWTVPCLSIQDEPRFGYRGLMLDVSRFFLPKEYVLRIIDCMAMLKVNKLHFHLVDDNGWRLEIKKYPRLTEVGAWRVDHTDVPFHSRRNPLPGEPTPIGGFYTQEDIREIVAYANARGIMVVPEIDMPAHFAAAQAAYPWLACRELEREVPGYFGGRVPTLHGIRDWNRSACLGKESTFQFIFDVIDEVCELFDAPYFHIGGDEAPKDEWKKCPHCQAKMKEMHLNDVEELQGWFNNRVLEYVKQKGKRLIGWNEILAAGNLDPSVIGQYWTPKRDKNVERHIARGGDVILSNHRSFYFDMTYGQYPLSYTYDFDPGRYHISPRSYDHVLGVEAEVWTEWIDKRPKLDLNVYPRMQALAEVAWSAEERKKYADFKERLEAFKPTLDALGIGYAVTSVAEPGTFQRQKPRRLFYCGDTHYELKLNEERKAKGEK
;
A
#
# COMPACT_ATOMS: atom_id res chain seq x y z
N ILE A 1 -78.15 -25.84 34.03
CA ILE A 1 -77.85 -24.54 33.44
C ILE A 1 -76.31 -24.41 33.52
N ILE A 2 -75.65 -24.66 32.38
CA ILE A 2 -74.18 -24.55 32.21
C ILE A 2 -73.95 -23.22 31.55
N ILE A 3 -73.24 -22.30 32.24
CA ILE A 3 -72.80 -21.01 31.71
C ILE A 3 -71.37 -21.19 31.09
N CYS A 4 -71.26 -21.12 29.76
CA CYS A 4 -69.99 -21.03 29.10
C CYS A 4 -69.47 -19.57 29.14
N ILE A 5 -68.38 -19.35 29.87
CA ILE A 5 -67.63 -18.08 29.84
C ILE A 5 -66.62 -18.13 28.71
N PHE A 6 -66.84 -17.31 27.67
CA PHE A 6 -65.82 -17.05 26.59
C PHE A 6 -64.75 -16.08 27.14
N LEU A 7 -63.58 -16.58 27.40
CA LEU A 7 -62.38 -15.76 27.60
C LEU A 7 -61.88 -15.26 26.28
N LEU A 8 -62.09 -13.99 25.96
CA LEU A 8 -61.41 -13.26 24.91
C LEU A 8 -59.96 -12.97 25.35
N THR A 9 -59.01 -13.72 24.83
CA THR A 9 -57.59 -13.38 24.97
C THR A 9 -57.28 -12.18 24.06
N LEU A 10 -57.12 -11.00 24.67
CA LEU A 10 -56.50 -9.85 24.02
C LEU A 10 -55.00 -10.19 23.78
N CYS A 11 -54.64 -10.38 22.53
CA CYS A 11 -53.27 -10.39 22.11
C CYS A 11 -52.74 -8.94 22.16
N PRO A 12 -51.71 -8.62 22.93
CA PRO A 12 -51.14 -7.27 22.86
C PRO A 12 -50.47 -7.09 21.49
N LEU A 13 -50.99 -6.14 20.71
CA LEU A 13 -50.27 -5.59 19.60
C LEU A 13 -48.96 -4.97 20.15
N VAL A 14 -47.86 -5.69 20.02
CA VAL A 14 -46.51 -5.10 20.17
C VAL A 14 -46.34 -4.18 18.98
N THR A 15 -46.64 -2.91 19.16
CA THR A 15 -46.12 -1.84 18.31
C THR A 15 -44.61 -1.84 18.50
N LEU A 16 -43.88 -2.43 17.57
CA LEU A 16 -42.47 -2.14 17.38
C LEU A 16 -42.36 -0.63 17.12
N GLN A 17 -42.11 0.14 18.19
CA GLN A 17 -41.50 1.46 18.02
C GLN A 17 -40.19 1.23 17.26
N ALA A 18 -40.12 1.78 16.06
CA ALA A 18 -38.86 1.96 15.40
C ALA A 18 -38.04 2.86 16.31
N ASP A 19 -37.16 2.26 17.11
CA ASP A 19 -36.07 3.00 17.73
C ASP A 19 -35.35 3.71 16.62
N ASP A 20 -35.44 5.03 16.63
CA ASP A 20 -34.61 5.94 15.81
C ASP A 20 -33.18 5.82 16.36
N LEU A 21 -32.57 4.64 16.10
CA LEU A 21 -31.15 4.44 16.29
C LEU A 21 -30.48 5.45 15.37
N THR A 22 -30.11 6.58 15.92
CA THR A 22 -29.14 7.50 15.28
C THR A 22 -27.87 6.69 15.06
N GLN A 23 -27.84 5.93 13.95
CA GLN A 23 -26.69 5.15 13.56
C GLN A 23 -25.55 6.15 13.33
N THR A 24 -24.56 6.13 14.21
CA THR A 24 -23.38 6.98 14.06
C THR A 24 -22.75 6.61 12.74
N VAL A 25 -22.81 7.53 11.76
CA VAL A 25 -22.25 7.30 10.43
C VAL A 25 -20.74 7.23 10.56
N SER A 26 -20.17 6.08 10.23
CA SER A 26 -18.74 5.83 10.32
C SER A 26 -18.15 5.63 8.93
N ILE A 27 -17.29 6.56 8.51
CA ILE A 27 -16.57 6.52 7.23
C ILE A 27 -15.08 6.73 7.48
N VAL A 28 -14.23 5.88 6.91
CA VAL A 28 -12.78 5.99 6.92
C VAL A 28 -12.27 5.95 5.47
N PRO A 29 -11.55 6.98 4.99
CA PRO A 29 -11.20 8.25 5.65
C PRO A 29 -12.39 9.20 5.80
N CYS A 30 -12.28 10.11 6.81
CA CYS A 30 -13.29 11.11 7.11
C CYS A 30 -13.49 12.08 5.93
N PRO A 31 -14.72 12.29 5.44
CA PRO A 31 -14.99 13.24 4.37
C PRO A 31 -14.73 14.69 4.79
N VAL A 32 -14.45 15.54 3.79
CA VAL A 32 -14.26 16.99 3.99
C VAL A 32 -15.51 17.60 4.64
N GLN A 33 -16.69 17.27 4.13
CA GLN A 33 -17.96 17.74 4.69
C GLN A 33 -18.99 16.62 4.65
N MET A 34 -19.72 16.45 5.75
CA MET A 34 -20.86 15.53 5.87
C MET A 34 -21.95 16.15 6.72
N VAL A 35 -23.18 16.07 6.22
CA VAL A 35 -24.38 16.53 6.92
C VAL A 35 -25.39 15.38 6.94
N SER A 36 -25.78 14.93 8.12
CA SER A 36 -26.79 13.87 8.29
C SER A 36 -28.19 14.35 7.88
N GLY A 37 -28.94 13.46 7.22
CA GLY A 37 -30.34 13.63 6.88
C GLY A 37 -31.23 12.70 7.72
N THR A 38 -32.53 12.68 7.42
CA THR A 38 -33.50 11.82 8.10
C THR A 38 -33.93 10.67 7.19
N GLY A 39 -33.99 9.46 7.73
CA GLY A 39 -34.42 8.25 7.01
C GLY A 39 -33.28 7.49 6.33
N HIS A 40 -33.64 6.51 5.52
CA HIS A 40 -32.72 5.59 4.85
C HIS A 40 -33.14 5.35 3.41
N PHE A 41 -32.18 5.20 2.51
CA PHE A 41 -32.41 4.62 1.17
C PHE A 41 -32.21 3.11 1.25
N ARG A 42 -33.11 2.34 0.58
CA ARG A 42 -33.07 0.87 0.57
C ARG A 42 -32.74 0.33 -0.83
N PHE A 43 -31.69 -0.49 -0.92
CA PHE A 43 -31.36 -1.25 -2.11
C PHE A 43 -32.20 -2.52 -2.20
N SER A 44 -32.56 -2.89 -3.43
CA SER A 44 -33.29 -4.12 -3.80
C SER A 44 -32.94 -4.57 -5.21
N GLY A 45 -33.42 -5.73 -5.64
CA GLY A 45 -33.29 -6.20 -7.03
C GLY A 45 -33.98 -5.29 -8.06
N GLY A 46 -34.96 -4.47 -7.63
CA GLY A 46 -35.61 -3.46 -8.47
C GLY A 46 -34.86 -2.13 -8.56
N THR A 47 -33.87 -1.91 -7.69
CA THR A 47 -33.09 -0.64 -7.68
C THR A 47 -32.39 -0.43 -9.00
N THR A 48 -32.65 0.73 -9.64
CA THR A 48 -32.09 1.10 -10.95
C THR A 48 -30.95 2.11 -10.77
N LEU A 49 -29.73 1.72 -11.19
CA LEU A 49 -28.56 2.60 -11.25
C LEU A 49 -28.43 3.15 -12.67
N VAL A 50 -28.39 4.47 -12.82
CA VAL A 50 -28.33 5.14 -14.13
C VAL A 50 -27.02 5.89 -14.28
N VAL A 51 -26.27 5.53 -15.31
CA VAL A 51 -24.98 6.12 -15.70
C VAL A 51 -25.09 6.83 -17.05
N GLU A 52 -24.22 7.80 -17.32
CA GLU A 52 -24.24 8.56 -18.58
C GLU A 52 -23.49 7.85 -19.72
N ASN A 53 -22.48 7.03 -19.40
CA ASN A 53 -21.58 6.44 -20.39
C ASN A 53 -21.00 5.09 -19.95
N ALA A 54 -20.25 4.44 -20.85
CA ALA A 54 -19.66 3.13 -20.63
C ALA A 54 -18.55 3.12 -19.57
N GLU A 55 -17.78 4.22 -19.40
CA GLU A 55 -16.70 4.29 -18.40
C GLU A 55 -17.29 4.32 -16.98
N GLN A 56 -18.35 5.12 -16.76
CA GLN A 56 -19.09 5.07 -15.50
C GLN A 56 -19.69 3.68 -15.24
N ALA A 57 -20.22 3.03 -16.30
CA ALA A 57 -20.80 1.69 -16.19
C ALA A 57 -19.79 0.64 -15.71
N LYS A 58 -18.51 0.73 -16.11
CA LYS A 58 -17.45 -0.20 -15.64
C LYS A 58 -17.29 -0.13 -14.12
N VAL A 59 -17.20 1.08 -13.58
CA VAL A 59 -17.03 1.32 -12.15
C VAL A 59 -18.25 0.86 -11.36
N VAL A 60 -19.46 1.19 -11.84
CA VAL A 60 -20.72 0.84 -11.17
C VAL A 60 -20.95 -0.68 -11.16
N ARG A 61 -20.52 -1.42 -12.17
CA ARG A 61 -20.63 -2.89 -12.19
C ARG A 61 -19.88 -3.55 -11.03
N ASN A 62 -18.70 -3.05 -10.67
CA ASN A 62 -17.96 -3.59 -9.54
C ASN A 62 -18.74 -3.44 -8.23
N PHE A 63 -19.41 -2.31 -8.06
CA PHE A 63 -20.28 -2.08 -6.89
C PHE A 63 -21.55 -2.98 -6.91
N ILE A 64 -22.20 -3.11 -8.07
CA ILE A 64 -23.37 -4.01 -8.24
C ILE A 64 -23.01 -5.46 -7.90
N ASN A 65 -21.82 -5.93 -8.26
CA ASN A 65 -21.36 -7.29 -8.00
C ASN A 65 -21.29 -7.64 -6.51
N LEU A 66 -21.14 -6.65 -5.62
CA LEU A 66 -21.20 -6.87 -4.17
C LEU A 66 -22.60 -7.39 -3.78
N PHE A 67 -23.66 -6.74 -4.27
CA PHE A 67 -25.04 -7.17 -4.01
C PHE A 67 -25.34 -8.56 -4.60
N THR A 68 -24.83 -8.84 -5.80
CA THR A 68 -25.03 -10.16 -6.44
C THR A 68 -24.50 -11.28 -5.56
N LYS A 69 -23.36 -11.05 -4.90
CA LYS A 69 -22.73 -12.04 -4.00
C LYS A 69 -23.42 -12.08 -2.63
N ALA A 70 -23.49 -10.93 -1.95
CA ALA A 70 -23.91 -10.87 -0.56
C ALA A 70 -25.42 -10.80 -0.36
N ALA A 71 -26.16 -10.15 -1.26
CA ALA A 71 -27.61 -9.97 -1.12
C ALA A 71 -28.44 -10.96 -1.93
N GLY A 72 -27.83 -11.71 -2.86
CA GLY A 72 -28.54 -12.65 -3.72
C GLY A 72 -29.45 -11.99 -4.77
N PHE A 73 -29.33 -10.68 -4.98
CA PHE A 73 -30.00 -9.96 -6.05
C PHE A 73 -29.01 -9.02 -6.76
N THR A 74 -29.35 -8.67 -8.01
CA THR A 74 -28.52 -7.78 -8.83
C THR A 74 -29.30 -6.51 -9.16
N PRO A 75 -28.92 -5.33 -8.64
CA PRO A 75 -29.51 -4.06 -9.05
C PRO A 75 -29.37 -3.82 -10.55
N VAL A 76 -30.32 -3.09 -11.15
CA VAL A 76 -30.41 -2.90 -12.60
C VAL A 76 -29.54 -1.74 -13.05
N LEU A 77 -28.57 -1.99 -13.93
CA LEU A 77 -27.74 -0.94 -14.55
C LEU A 77 -28.34 -0.47 -15.88
N LYS A 78 -28.53 0.84 -16.03
CA LYS A 78 -28.97 1.46 -17.29
C LYS A 78 -28.02 2.59 -17.68
N THR A 79 -27.87 2.80 -18.99
CA THR A 79 -27.06 3.90 -19.54
C THR A 79 -27.94 4.89 -20.29
N GLY A 80 -27.75 6.18 -20.05
CA GLY A 80 -28.45 7.27 -20.73
C GLY A 80 -29.12 8.28 -19.81
N LYS A 81 -29.83 9.26 -20.40
CA LYS A 81 -30.55 10.31 -19.68
C LYS A 81 -31.97 9.83 -19.32
N MET A 82 -32.11 9.13 -18.21
CA MET A 82 -33.39 8.65 -17.70
C MET A 82 -33.51 8.79 -16.20
N LYS A 83 -34.73 8.58 -15.67
CA LYS A 83 -34.94 8.50 -14.23
C LYS A 83 -34.36 7.21 -13.67
N GLY A 84 -33.83 7.24 -12.45
CA GLY A 84 -33.32 6.09 -11.73
C GLY A 84 -33.21 6.36 -10.24
N ASP A 85 -33.12 5.30 -9.46
CA ASP A 85 -33.06 5.38 -8.00
C ASP A 85 -31.67 5.82 -7.54
N VAL A 86 -30.61 5.43 -8.29
CA VAL A 86 -29.24 5.91 -8.09
C VAL A 86 -28.76 6.54 -9.40
N ARG A 87 -28.36 7.79 -9.35
CA ARG A 87 -27.94 8.57 -10.54
C ARG A 87 -26.49 9.02 -10.44
N PHE A 88 -25.74 8.78 -11.51
CA PHE A 88 -24.36 9.24 -11.69
C PHE A 88 -24.37 10.39 -12.69
N VAL A 89 -23.98 11.58 -12.25
CA VAL A 89 -24.07 12.84 -13.00
C VAL A 89 -22.69 13.47 -13.11
N THR A 90 -22.23 13.71 -14.34
CA THR A 90 -20.96 14.41 -14.57
C THR A 90 -21.09 15.89 -14.19
N ASP A 91 -20.23 16.35 -13.25
CA ASP A 91 -20.12 17.74 -12.82
C ASP A 91 -18.69 18.25 -13.04
N LYS A 92 -18.46 18.96 -14.12
CA LYS A 92 -17.15 19.49 -14.50
C LYS A 92 -16.63 20.62 -13.60
N SER A 93 -17.45 21.12 -12.67
CA SER A 93 -17.02 22.12 -11.67
C SER A 93 -16.20 21.50 -10.54
N LEU A 94 -16.27 20.18 -10.34
CA LEU A 94 -15.52 19.47 -9.34
C LEU A 94 -14.09 19.18 -9.81
N LYS A 95 -13.14 19.14 -8.87
CA LYS A 95 -11.77 18.70 -9.13
C LYS A 95 -11.73 17.21 -9.50
N SER A 96 -10.64 16.77 -10.10
CA SER A 96 -10.38 15.32 -10.27
C SER A 96 -10.41 14.61 -8.92
N GLU A 97 -10.98 13.40 -8.92
CA GLU A 97 -11.15 12.55 -7.72
C GLU A 97 -12.17 13.07 -6.69
N ALA A 98 -12.64 14.34 -6.79
CA ALA A 98 -13.68 14.89 -5.93
C ALA A 98 -15.07 14.37 -6.29
N TYR A 99 -15.95 14.32 -5.29
CA TYR A 99 -17.35 13.94 -5.50
C TYR A 99 -18.31 14.67 -4.54
N ARG A 100 -19.59 14.72 -4.96
CA ARG A 100 -20.73 15.03 -4.10
C ARG A 100 -21.67 13.84 -4.09
N LEU A 101 -22.17 13.48 -2.93
CA LEU A 101 -23.08 12.38 -2.68
C LEU A 101 -24.27 12.89 -1.87
N ASP A 102 -25.47 12.81 -2.46
CA ASP A 102 -26.72 13.16 -1.81
C ASP A 102 -27.57 11.89 -1.71
N ILE A 103 -27.96 11.51 -0.51
CA ILE A 103 -28.81 10.35 -0.20
C ILE A 103 -30.09 10.84 0.46
N ILE A 104 -31.22 10.62 -0.18
CA ILE A 104 -32.57 10.82 0.36
C ILE A 104 -33.34 9.48 0.28
N PRO A 105 -34.48 9.29 0.95
CA PRO A 105 -35.18 7.99 0.95
C PRO A 105 -35.55 7.48 -0.44
N GLU A 106 -35.83 8.38 -1.38
CA GLU A 106 -36.28 8.06 -2.74
C GLU A 106 -35.15 7.94 -3.75
N GLN A 107 -33.98 8.54 -3.48
CA GLN A 107 -32.92 8.65 -4.49
C GLN A 107 -31.53 8.85 -3.90
N ILE A 108 -30.53 8.27 -4.57
CA ILE A 108 -29.11 8.62 -4.40
C ILE A 108 -28.65 9.38 -5.64
N THR A 109 -27.99 10.52 -5.46
CA THR A 109 -27.33 11.26 -6.53
C THR A 109 -25.82 11.36 -6.26
N VAL A 110 -25.01 10.86 -7.19
CA VAL A 110 -23.55 10.95 -7.17
C VAL A 110 -23.12 11.92 -8.26
N ARG A 111 -22.36 12.96 -7.92
CA ARG A 111 -21.76 13.91 -8.86
C ARG A 111 -20.25 13.84 -8.77
N ALA A 112 -19.57 13.77 -9.91
CA ALA A 112 -18.11 13.83 -10.03
C ALA A 112 -17.70 14.35 -11.41
N SER A 113 -16.48 14.85 -11.52
CA SER A 113 -15.94 15.34 -12.79
C SER A 113 -15.35 14.23 -13.66
N ASP A 114 -14.95 13.12 -13.03
CA ASP A 114 -14.28 11.98 -13.66
C ASP A 114 -14.70 10.62 -13.05
N VAL A 115 -14.21 9.55 -13.66
CA VAL A 115 -14.50 8.17 -13.24
C VAL A 115 -13.98 7.84 -11.85
N LYS A 116 -12.87 8.45 -11.44
CA LYS A 116 -12.27 8.22 -10.12
C LYS A 116 -13.15 8.78 -9.01
N GLY A 117 -13.70 9.99 -9.20
CA GLY A 117 -14.64 10.58 -8.24
C GLY A 117 -15.89 9.71 -8.05
N PHE A 118 -16.44 9.14 -9.13
CA PHE A 118 -17.55 8.17 -9.02
C PHE A 118 -17.12 6.91 -8.27
N PHE A 119 -15.92 6.41 -8.53
CA PHE A 119 -15.39 5.25 -7.81
C PHE A 119 -15.31 5.51 -6.31
N TYR A 120 -14.75 6.65 -5.87
CA TYR A 120 -14.60 6.98 -4.45
C TYR A 120 -15.94 7.24 -3.75
N ALA A 121 -16.92 7.83 -4.46
CA ALA A 121 -18.28 7.94 -3.95
C ALA A 121 -18.90 6.55 -3.69
N LEU A 122 -18.68 5.59 -4.59
CA LEU A 122 -19.14 4.21 -4.42
C LEU A 122 -18.45 3.50 -3.25
N GLN A 123 -17.15 3.76 -2.99
CA GLN A 123 -16.48 3.23 -1.80
C GLN A 123 -17.08 3.83 -0.52
N THR A 124 -17.50 5.09 -0.55
CA THR A 124 -18.22 5.71 0.58
C THR A 124 -19.60 5.05 0.78
N ILE A 125 -20.39 4.83 -0.27
CA ILE A 125 -21.67 4.12 -0.17
C ILE A 125 -21.46 2.68 0.34
N ARG A 126 -20.40 2.00 -0.10
CA ARG A 126 -20.03 0.66 0.36
C ARG A 126 -19.80 0.61 1.87
N GLN A 127 -19.12 1.60 2.45
CA GLN A 127 -18.90 1.71 3.89
C GLN A 127 -20.17 2.12 4.69
N LEU A 128 -21.15 2.73 4.03
CA LEU A 128 -22.45 3.06 4.64
C LEU A 128 -23.42 1.87 4.66
N LEU A 129 -23.20 0.85 3.83
CA LEU A 129 -23.95 -0.40 3.84
C LEU A 129 -23.56 -1.25 5.06
N PRO A 130 -24.44 -2.20 5.48
CA PRO A 130 -24.04 -3.18 6.47
C PRO A 130 -22.75 -3.90 6.07
N PRO A 131 -21.86 -4.21 7.02
CA PRO A 131 -20.61 -4.95 6.74
C PRO A 131 -20.82 -6.28 6.03
N ASP A 132 -22.02 -6.85 6.13
CA ASP A 132 -22.47 -8.04 5.41
C ASP A 132 -22.32 -7.94 3.90
N ILE A 133 -22.23 -6.73 3.32
CA ILE A 133 -22.00 -6.53 1.88
C ILE A 133 -20.67 -7.11 1.39
N GLU A 134 -19.74 -7.34 2.30
CA GLU A 134 -18.43 -7.92 2.01
C GLU A 134 -18.43 -9.45 1.95
N ASN A 135 -19.54 -10.10 2.30
CA ASN A 135 -19.63 -11.57 2.25
C ASN A 135 -19.58 -12.09 0.81
N HIS A 136 -18.89 -13.22 0.65
CA HIS A 136 -18.79 -13.92 -0.63
C HIS A 136 -19.95 -14.92 -0.86
N HIS A 137 -20.93 -14.97 0.04
CA HIS A 137 -22.14 -15.79 -0.01
C HIS A 137 -23.35 -14.97 0.42
N THR A 138 -24.53 -15.38 0.00
CA THR A 138 -25.78 -14.68 0.32
C THR A 138 -26.10 -14.72 1.80
N VAL A 139 -26.35 -13.54 2.36
CA VAL A 139 -26.76 -13.34 3.75
C VAL A 139 -28.07 -12.55 3.82
N ASN A 140 -28.84 -12.75 4.88
CA ASN A 140 -30.09 -12.02 5.12
C ASN A 140 -29.79 -10.75 5.93
N ALA A 141 -29.72 -9.60 5.25
CA ALA A 141 -29.50 -8.30 5.88
C ALA A 141 -30.42 -7.22 5.27
N LEU A 142 -30.58 -6.12 5.99
CA LEU A 142 -31.28 -4.93 5.46
C LEU A 142 -30.28 -4.08 4.69
N TRP A 143 -30.39 -4.07 3.38
CA TRP A 143 -29.49 -3.34 2.47
C TRP A 143 -29.88 -1.86 2.41
N THR A 144 -29.64 -1.14 3.51
CA THR A 144 -29.98 0.28 3.65
C THR A 144 -28.73 1.13 3.91
N VAL A 145 -28.80 2.38 3.46
CA VAL A 145 -27.80 3.42 3.77
C VAL A 145 -28.51 4.63 4.38
N PRO A 146 -27.93 5.30 5.38
CA PRO A 146 -28.54 6.48 6.01
C PRO A 146 -28.62 7.65 5.02
N CYS A 147 -29.65 8.48 5.15
CA CYS A 147 -29.74 9.74 4.39
C CYS A 147 -28.72 10.73 4.88
N LEU A 148 -27.98 11.32 3.95
CA LEU A 148 -26.92 12.31 4.21
C LEU A 148 -26.52 13.06 2.95
N SER A 149 -25.76 14.15 3.11
CA SER A 149 -25.06 14.83 2.03
C SER A 149 -23.57 14.89 2.34
N ILE A 150 -22.75 14.53 1.38
CA ILE A 150 -21.29 14.57 1.47
C ILE A 150 -20.71 15.39 0.31
N GLN A 151 -19.75 16.26 0.64
CA GLN A 151 -18.79 16.80 -0.32
C GLN A 151 -17.40 16.36 0.10
N ASP A 152 -16.62 15.78 -0.83
CA ASP A 152 -15.37 15.14 -0.50
C ASP A 152 -14.35 15.27 -1.64
N GLU A 153 -13.08 15.40 -1.26
CA GLU A 153 -11.93 15.44 -2.16
C GLU A 153 -10.65 15.04 -1.42
N PRO A 154 -9.64 14.47 -2.11
CA PRO A 154 -8.41 14.05 -1.46
C PRO A 154 -7.51 15.26 -1.11
N ARG A 155 -6.80 15.15 0.02
CA ARG A 155 -5.74 16.08 0.42
C ARG A 155 -4.52 15.95 -0.50
N PHE A 156 -4.09 14.71 -0.81
CA PHE A 156 -2.94 14.41 -1.65
C PHE A 156 -3.33 13.61 -2.90
N GLY A 157 -2.67 13.89 -4.03
CA GLY A 157 -2.84 13.14 -5.27
C GLY A 157 -2.14 11.76 -5.26
N TYR A 158 -1.03 11.62 -4.52
CA TYR A 158 -0.32 10.38 -4.31
C TYR A 158 -0.60 9.83 -2.90
N ARG A 159 -1.25 8.67 -2.82
CA ARG A 159 -1.64 8.00 -1.57
C ARG A 159 -1.22 6.55 -1.69
N GLY A 160 0.00 6.26 -1.21
CA GLY A 160 0.71 5.02 -1.50
C GLY A 160 0.72 4.01 -0.37
N LEU A 161 0.79 2.75 -0.76
CA LEU A 161 1.23 1.64 0.07
C LEU A 161 2.29 0.87 -0.72
N MET A 162 3.51 0.79 -0.19
CA MET A 162 4.55 -0.09 -0.71
C MET A 162 4.38 -1.49 -0.11
N LEU A 163 4.55 -2.51 -0.94
CA LEU A 163 4.50 -3.91 -0.55
C LEU A 163 5.80 -4.61 -0.99
N ASP A 164 6.60 -4.99 -0.02
CA ASP A 164 7.78 -5.82 -0.23
C ASP A 164 7.37 -7.28 -0.40
N VAL A 165 7.64 -7.82 -1.57
CA VAL A 165 7.45 -9.24 -1.89
C VAL A 165 8.77 -9.97 -2.09
N SER A 166 9.89 -9.23 -1.95
CA SER A 166 11.23 -9.76 -2.13
C SER A 166 11.71 -10.56 -0.91
N ARG A 167 11.60 -9.99 0.30
CA ARG A 167 12.09 -10.67 1.52
C ARG A 167 11.25 -11.89 1.84
N PHE A 168 9.91 -11.78 1.73
CA PHE A 168 9.00 -12.92 1.74
C PHE A 168 7.99 -12.81 0.60
N PHE A 169 7.95 -13.84 -0.23
CA PHE A 169 7.04 -13.89 -1.36
C PHE A 169 5.58 -13.98 -0.90
N LEU A 170 4.72 -13.16 -1.49
CA LEU A 170 3.28 -13.17 -1.26
C LEU A 170 2.58 -13.70 -2.51
N PRO A 171 1.72 -14.72 -2.40
CA PRO A 171 0.91 -15.19 -3.53
C PRO A 171 0.03 -14.07 -4.12
N LYS A 172 -0.22 -14.13 -5.43
CA LYS A 172 -1.03 -13.16 -6.18
C LYS A 172 -2.38 -12.86 -5.50
N GLU A 173 -3.08 -13.90 -5.06
CA GLU A 173 -4.40 -13.79 -4.42
C GLU A 173 -4.36 -12.88 -3.19
N TYR A 174 -3.23 -12.87 -2.48
CA TYR A 174 -3.07 -12.01 -1.33
C TYR A 174 -2.82 -10.55 -1.73
N VAL A 175 -2.06 -10.33 -2.80
CA VAL A 175 -1.86 -8.99 -3.39
C VAL A 175 -3.20 -8.40 -3.86
N LEU A 176 -4.04 -9.20 -4.55
CA LEU A 176 -5.37 -8.77 -4.98
C LEU A 176 -6.26 -8.37 -3.79
N ARG A 177 -6.17 -9.08 -2.67
CA ARG A 177 -6.88 -8.74 -1.43
C ARG A 177 -6.43 -7.42 -0.81
N ILE A 178 -5.12 -7.14 -0.80
CA ILE A 178 -4.59 -5.85 -0.34
C ILE A 178 -5.13 -4.72 -1.24
N ILE A 179 -5.16 -4.93 -2.56
CA ILE A 179 -5.72 -3.98 -3.53
C ILE A 179 -7.19 -3.68 -3.22
N ASP A 180 -8.01 -4.66 -2.85
CA ASP A 180 -9.41 -4.44 -2.47
C ASP A 180 -9.54 -3.53 -1.23
N CYS A 181 -8.68 -3.73 -0.22
CA CYS A 181 -8.66 -2.89 0.98
C CYS A 181 -8.16 -1.48 0.69
N MET A 182 -7.11 -1.35 -0.12
CA MET A 182 -6.61 -0.05 -0.58
C MET A 182 -7.71 0.73 -1.31
N ALA A 183 -8.45 0.08 -2.19
CA ALA A 183 -9.57 0.67 -2.93
C ALA A 183 -10.65 1.22 -1.99
N MET A 184 -11.09 0.42 -1.00
CA MET A 184 -12.09 0.81 0.00
C MET A 184 -11.65 2.03 0.80
N LEU A 185 -10.36 2.12 1.12
CA LEU A 185 -9.74 3.18 1.89
C LEU A 185 -9.22 4.35 1.03
N LYS A 186 -9.54 4.36 -0.27
CA LYS A 186 -9.15 5.42 -1.22
C LYS A 186 -7.63 5.63 -1.36
N VAL A 187 -6.82 4.60 -1.03
CA VAL A 187 -5.38 4.54 -1.33
C VAL A 187 -5.22 4.17 -2.79
N ASN A 188 -4.43 4.94 -3.58
CA ASN A 188 -4.47 4.87 -5.04
C ASN A 188 -3.15 4.49 -5.72
N LYS A 189 -2.11 4.19 -4.96
CA LYS A 189 -0.83 3.70 -5.46
C LYS A 189 -0.42 2.44 -4.72
N LEU A 190 -0.22 1.34 -5.45
CA LEU A 190 0.50 0.18 -4.96
C LEU A 190 1.94 0.30 -5.46
N HIS A 191 2.86 0.66 -4.59
CA HIS A 191 4.29 0.59 -4.88
C HIS A 191 4.74 -0.86 -4.67
N PHE A 192 5.19 -1.52 -5.74
CA PHE A 192 5.44 -2.94 -5.75
C PHE A 192 6.93 -3.20 -5.76
N HIS A 193 7.49 -3.46 -4.57
CA HIS A 193 8.91 -3.73 -4.35
C HIS A 193 9.22 -5.18 -4.71
N LEU A 194 9.59 -5.38 -5.99
CA LEU A 194 9.68 -6.69 -6.64
C LEU A 194 11.03 -7.36 -6.48
N VAL A 195 12.09 -6.61 -6.20
CA VAL A 195 13.45 -7.13 -6.13
C VAL A 195 14.23 -6.51 -4.98
N ASP A 196 15.01 -7.35 -4.32
CA ASP A 196 15.95 -6.98 -3.28
C ASP A 196 17.02 -8.09 -3.16
N ASP A 197 17.93 -7.98 -2.20
CA ASP A 197 18.98 -8.97 -1.94
C ASP A 197 18.47 -10.40 -1.78
N ASN A 198 17.26 -10.56 -1.21
CA ASN A 198 16.71 -11.85 -0.76
C ASN A 198 15.76 -12.49 -1.79
N GLY A 199 15.53 -11.83 -2.91
CA GLY A 199 14.71 -12.40 -3.95
C GLY A 199 14.42 -11.49 -5.13
N TRP A 200 14.40 -12.09 -6.29
CA TRP A 200 13.91 -11.49 -7.52
C TRP A 200 12.53 -12.07 -7.85
N ARG A 201 11.48 -11.26 -7.86
CA ARG A 201 10.09 -11.75 -7.89
C ARG A 201 9.35 -11.55 -9.21
N LEU A 202 10.03 -11.11 -10.26
CA LEU A 202 9.42 -10.83 -11.55
C LEU A 202 10.08 -11.66 -12.66
N GLU A 203 9.29 -12.36 -13.45
CA GLU A 203 9.77 -13.04 -14.67
C GLU A 203 10.30 -12.02 -15.67
N ILE A 204 11.59 -12.16 -16.04
CA ILE A 204 12.24 -11.44 -17.14
C ILE A 204 12.66 -12.49 -18.16
N LYS A 205 11.99 -12.53 -19.29
CA LYS A 205 12.17 -13.59 -20.31
C LYS A 205 13.58 -13.63 -20.88
N LYS A 206 14.20 -12.46 -21.01
CA LYS A 206 15.58 -12.35 -21.50
C LYS A 206 16.60 -12.89 -20.50
N TYR A 207 16.25 -12.90 -19.20
CA TYR A 207 17.14 -13.30 -18.11
C TYR A 207 16.49 -14.35 -17.18
N PRO A 208 16.25 -15.60 -17.66
CA PRO A 208 15.46 -16.60 -16.93
C PRO A 208 16.08 -17.00 -15.59
N ARG A 209 17.40 -16.96 -15.43
CA ARG A 209 18.05 -17.28 -14.16
C ARG A 209 17.67 -16.35 -13.02
N LEU A 210 17.11 -15.16 -13.30
CA LEU A 210 16.57 -14.27 -12.25
C LEU A 210 15.46 -14.95 -11.44
N THR A 211 14.63 -15.76 -12.07
CA THR A 211 13.56 -16.52 -11.40
C THR A 211 13.93 -17.98 -11.13
N GLU A 212 14.84 -18.57 -11.90
CA GLU A 212 15.33 -19.93 -11.64
C GLU A 212 16.26 -20.00 -10.41
N VAL A 213 17.08 -18.97 -10.20
CA VAL A 213 18.06 -18.86 -9.12
C VAL A 213 17.71 -17.72 -8.15
N GLY A 214 17.56 -16.50 -8.69
CA GLY A 214 17.39 -15.28 -7.89
C GLY A 214 16.10 -15.24 -7.07
N ALA A 215 15.09 -16.04 -7.41
CA ALA A 215 13.83 -16.11 -6.69
C ALA A 215 13.83 -17.05 -5.47
N TRP A 216 14.91 -17.76 -5.21
CA TRP A 216 14.93 -18.85 -4.23
C TRP A 216 16.11 -18.71 -3.24
N ARG A 217 15.86 -18.96 -1.96
CA ARG A 217 16.88 -18.87 -0.90
C ARG A 217 16.71 -19.92 0.18
N VAL A 218 17.75 -20.07 0.99
CA VAL A 218 17.74 -20.94 2.18
C VAL A 218 16.67 -20.50 3.19
N ASP A 219 16.17 -21.46 3.94
CA ASP A 219 15.27 -21.20 5.07
C ASP A 219 16.05 -20.95 6.35
N HIS A 220 16.17 -19.70 6.73
CA HIS A 220 16.70 -19.27 8.02
C HIS A 220 15.63 -18.58 8.87
N THR A 221 14.35 -18.85 8.63
CA THR A 221 13.23 -18.19 9.31
C THR A 221 13.28 -18.42 10.81
N ASP A 222 13.57 -19.65 11.26
CA ASP A 222 13.69 -20.00 12.67
C ASP A 222 15.07 -19.71 13.29
N VAL A 223 16.03 -19.27 12.48
CA VAL A 223 17.36 -18.90 12.97
C VAL A 223 17.30 -17.46 13.52
N PRO A 224 17.72 -17.21 14.78
CA PRO A 224 17.80 -15.86 15.32
C PRO A 224 18.60 -14.93 14.40
N PHE A 225 18.10 -13.71 14.20
CA PHE A 225 18.66 -12.76 13.23
C PHE A 225 20.19 -12.62 13.29
N HIS A 226 20.73 -12.45 14.49
CA HIS A 226 22.18 -12.32 14.69
C HIS A 226 23.01 -13.58 14.43
N SER A 227 22.34 -14.74 14.34
CA SER A 227 22.96 -16.05 14.10
C SER A 227 22.85 -16.49 12.63
N ARG A 228 22.11 -15.76 11.79
CA ARG A 228 21.98 -16.06 10.36
C ARG A 228 23.31 -15.83 9.66
N ARG A 229 23.68 -16.76 8.80
CA ARG A 229 24.94 -16.79 8.05
C ARG A 229 24.72 -16.73 6.54
N ASN A 230 25.80 -16.60 5.79
CA ASN A 230 25.75 -16.87 4.36
C ASN A 230 25.33 -18.31 4.10
N PRO A 231 24.52 -18.59 3.05
CA PRO A 231 24.22 -19.96 2.64
C PRO A 231 25.50 -20.73 2.35
N LEU A 232 25.45 -22.05 2.58
CA LEU A 232 26.52 -22.95 2.15
C LEU A 232 26.26 -23.42 0.72
N PRO A 233 27.31 -23.71 -0.07
CA PRO A 233 27.13 -24.27 -1.40
C PRO A 233 26.28 -25.55 -1.36
N GLY A 234 25.21 -25.60 -2.18
CA GLY A 234 24.30 -26.75 -2.25
C GLY A 234 23.30 -26.86 -1.08
N GLU A 235 23.21 -25.87 -0.20
CA GLU A 235 22.16 -25.82 0.83
C GLU A 235 20.78 -25.68 0.17
N PRO A 236 19.74 -26.44 0.60
CA PRO A 236 18.40 -26.34 0.01
C PRO A 236 17.83 -24.93 0.09
N THR A 237 17.15 -24.50 -0.97
CA THR A 237 16.58 -23.14 -1.12
C THR A 237 15.05 -23.20 -1.24
N PRO A 238 14.30 -23.61 -0.19
CA PRO A 238 12.86 -23.82 -0.27
C PRO A 238 12.03 -22.53 -0.20
N ILE A 239 12.64 -21.41 0.23
CA ILE A 239 11.94 -20.15 0.41
C ILE A 239 12.02 -19.32 -0.87
N GLY A 240 10.86 -19.02 -1.47
CA GLY A 240 10.82 -18.22 -2.68
C GLY A 240 9.48 -18.26 -3.40
N GLY A 241 9.54 -17.84 -4.65
CA GLY A 241 8.42 -17.68 -5.57
C GLY A 241 8.63 -16.44 -6.44
N PHE A 242 7.86 -16.33 -7.51
CA PHE A 242 7.88 -15.18 -8.39
C PHE A 242 6.54 -15.03 -9.10
N TYR A 243 6.30 -13.89 -9.68
CA TYR A 243 5.17 -13.62 -10.55
C TYR A 243 5.58 -13.80 -12.00
N THR A 244 4.78 -14.57 -12.75
CA THR A 244 4.90 -14.59 -14.20
C THR A 244 4.47 -13.24 -14.77
N GLN A 245 4.85 -12.94 -16.01
CA GLN A 245 4.37 -11.72 -16.68
C GLN A 245 2.84 -11.69 -16.78
N GLU A 246 2.18 -12.85 -16.89
CA GLU A 246 0.72 -12.93 -16.90
C GLU A 246 0.12 -12.60 -15.52
N ASP A 247 0.72 -13.08 -14.42
CA ASP A 247 0.30 -12.69 -13.07
C ASP A 247 0.38 -11.18 -12.86
N ILE A 248 1.45 -10.54 -13.37
CA ILE A 248 1.59 -9.08 -13.29
C ILE A 248 0.50 -8.38 -14.10
N ARG A 249 0.22 -8.82 -15.34
CA ARG A 249 -0.86 -8.23 -16.15
C ARG A 249 -2.22 -8.34 -15.43
N GLU A 250 -2.48 -9.47 -14.78
CA GLU A 250 -3.69 -9.66 -13.99
C GLU A 250 -3.74 -8.71 -12.79
N ILE A 251 -2.64 -8.59 -12.02
CA ILE A 251 -2.55 -7.66 -10.88
C ILE A 251 -2.78 -6.22 -11.33
N VAL A 252 -2.10 -5.79 -12.40
CA VAL A 252 -2.23 -4.41 -12.94
C VAL A 252 -3.66 -4.15 -13.42
N ALA A 253 -4.25 -5.06 -14.19
CA ALA A 253 -5.62 -4.91 -14.67
C ALA A 253 -6.63 -4.86 -13.50
N TYR A 254 -6.42 -5.70 -12.48
CA TYR A 254 -7.27 -5.74 -11.28
C TYR A 254 -7.19 -4.45 -10.47
N ALA A 255 -5.98 -3.90 -10.29
CA ALA A 255 -5.74 -2.64 -9.61
C ALA A 255 -6.35 -1.45 -10.38
N ASN A 256 -6.13 -1.38 -11.69
CA ASN A 256 -6.67 -0.34 -12.56
C ASN A 256 -8.20 -0.28 -12.52
N ALA A 257 -8.88 -1.45 -12.51
CA ALA A 257 -10.34 -1.53 -12.37
C ALA A 257 -10.85 -0.97 -11.03
N ARG A 258 -9.94 -0.72 -10.06
CA ARG A 258 -10.20 -0.16 -8.72
C ARG A 258 -9.59 1.22 -8.51
N GLY A 259 -9.17 1.88 -9.59
CA GLY A 259 -8.56 3.20 -9.52
C GLY A 259 -7.18 3.24 -8.86
N ILE A 260 -6.53 2.08 -8.72
CA ILE A 260 -5.19 1.94 -8.14
C ILE A 260 -4.17 1.74 -9.25
N MET A 261 -3.13 2.54 -9.21
CA MET A 261 -1.98 2.44 -10.09
C MET A 261 -0.91 1.57 -9.43
N VAL A 262 -0.34 0.62 -10.16
CA VAL A 262 0.78 -0.21 -9.68
C VAL A 262 2.10 0.38 -10.16
N VAL A 263 2.91 0.88 -9.22
CA VAL A 263 4.24 1.45 -9.49
C VAL A 263 5.30 0.37 -9.27
N PRO A 264 5.98 -0.11 -10.32
CA PRO A 264 7.02 -1.12 -10.16
C PRO A 264 8.28 -0.53 -9.55
N GLU A 265 8.91 -1.26 -8.62
CA GLU A 265 10.27 -1.00 -8.18
C GLU A 265 11.19 -2.17 -8.56
N ILE A 266 12.28 -1.81 -9.21
CA ILE A 266 13.44 -2.67 -9.45
C ILE A 266 14.62 -1.99 -8.77
N ASP A 267 14.94 -2.42 -7.57
CA ASP A 267 15.98 -1.76 -6.77
C ASP A 267 17.36 -1.93 -7.40
N MET A 268 18.03 -0.79 -7.57
CA MET A 268 19.35 -0.67 -8.19
C MET A 268 20.00 0.68 -7.83
N PRO A 269 21.31 0.78 -7.76
CA PRO A 269 22.30 -0.25 -8.06
C PRO A 269 22.63 -1.17 -6.89
N ALA A 270 22.09 -0.91 -5.68
CA ALA A 270 22.22 -1.77 -4.50
C ALA A 270 21.05 -2.75 -4.37
N HIS A 271 20.97 -3.45 -3.24
CA HIS A 271 19.96 -4.49 -3.01
C HIS A 271 19.86 -5.49 -4.16
N PHE A 272 21.03 -5.81 -4.75
CA PHE A 272 21.14 -6.49 -6.04
C PHE A 272 21.72 -7.91 -5.92
N ALA A 273 21.80 -8.47 -4.68
CA ALA A 273 22.45 -9.76 -4.46
C ALA A 273 21.72 -10.92 -5.13
N ALA A 274 20.37 -10.90 -5.22
CA ALA A 274 19.62 -11.92 -5.95
C ALA A 274 19.94 -11.93 -7.44
N ALA A 275 20.07 -10.75 -8.07
CA ALA A 275 20.51 -10.64 -9.47
C ALA A 275 21.94 -11.11 -9.65
N GLN A 276 22.84 -10.79 -8.72
CA GLN A 276 24.24 -11.23 -8.76
C GLN A 276 24.39 -12.73 -8.53
N ALA A 277 23.51 -13.37 -7.74
CA ALA A 277 23.49 -14.83 -7.62
C ALA A 277 23.09 -15.50 -8.95
N ALA A 278 22.14 -14.89 -9.67
CA ALA A 278 21.74 -15.36 -11.00
C ALA A 278 22.83 -15.09 -12.07
N TYR A 279 23.46 -13.91 -12.01
CA TYR A 279 24.42 -13.41 -13.00
C TYR A 279 25.61 -12.73 -12.32
N PRO A 280 26.65 -13.49 -11.92
CA PRO A 280 27.81 -12.96 -11.17
C PRO A 280 28.55 -11.80 -11.85
N TRP A 281 28.51 -11.73 -13.20
CA TRP A 281 29.15 -10.69 -13.99
C TRP A 281 28.56 -9.27 -13.76
N LEU A 282 27.39 -9.17 -13.12
CA LEU A 282 26.82 -7.88 -12.72
C LEU A 282 27.60 -7.21 -11.58
N ALA A 283 28.36 -7.96 -10.81
CA ALA A 283 29.16 -7.45 -9.70
C ALA A 283 30.52 -6.90 -10.15
N CYS A 284 31.13 -6.04 -9.31
CA CYS A 284 32.52 -5.61 -9.50
C CYS A 284 33.50 -6.78 -9.40
N ARG A 285 33.23 -7.73 -8.49
CA ARG A 285 33.92 -9.01 -8.39
C ARG A 285 32.95 -10.11 -8.80
N GLU A 286 33.28 -10.81 -9.85
CA GLU A 286 32.43 -11.85 -10.47
C GLU A 286 32.52 -13.18 -9.67
N LEU A 287 32.11 -13.15 -8.42
CA LEU A 287 32.12 -14.31 -7.54
C LEU A 287 30.80 -15.05 -7.61
N GLU A 288 30.87 -16.38 -7.70
CA GLU A 288 29.74 -17.26 -7.46
C GLU A 288 29.21 -17.02 -6.04
N ARG A 289 27.88 -16.87 -5.92
CA ARG A 289 27.22 -16.63 -4.63
C ARG A 289 25.79 -17.16 -4.64
N GLU A 290 25.31 -17.45 -3.46
CA GLU A 290 23.91 -17.82 -3.24
C GLU A 290 23.08 -16.59 -2.85
N VAL A 291 21.77 -16.67 -3.05
CA VAL A 291 20.84 -15.64 -2.57
C VAL A 291 20.88 -15.59 -1.04
N PRO A 292 21.12 -14.41 -0.41
CA PRO A 292 21.26 -14.33 1.04
C PRO A 292 20.03 -14.77 1.81
N GLY A 293 20.23 -15.57 2.89
CA GLY A 293 19.17 -15.93 3.83
C GLY A 293 19.01 -14.99 5.03
N TYR A 294 19.75 -13.87 5.05
CA TYR A 294 19.73 -12.85 6.11
C TYR A 294 19.26 -11.52 5.56
N PHE A 295 18.80 -10.64 6.43
CA PHE A 295 18.36 -9.29 6.10
C PHE A 295 19.29 -8.26 6.73
N GLY A 296 19.40 -7.08 6.08
CA GLY A 296 20.15 -5.95 6.61
C GLY A 296 21.66 -6.13 6.65
N GLY A 297 22.28 -5.11 7.09
CA GLY A 297 23.63 -4.68 7.00
C GLY A 297 24.81 -5.56 7.38
N ARG A 298 25.98 -4.92 7.39
CA ARG A 298 27.27 -5.49 7.76
C ARG A 298 27.29 -5.85 9.24
N VAL A 299 26.91 -7.07 9.58
CA VAL A 299 26.96 -7.58 10.97
C VAL A 299 28.02 -8.67 11.07
N PRO A 300 29.00 -8.57 11.97
CA PRO A 300 29.85 -9.68 12.31
C PRO A 300 29.02 -10.86 12.82
N THR A 301 29.24 -12.04 12.28
CA THR A 301 28.58 -13.27 12.72
C THR A 301 29.62 -14.19 13.33
N LEU A 302 29.19 -15.26 14.02
CA LEU A 302 30.08 -16.33 14.49
C LEU A 302 30.85 -17.03 13.34
N HIS A 303 30.37 -16.86 12.10
CA HIS A 303 30.94 -17.45 10.89
C HIS A 303 31.64 -16.42 9.97
N GLY A 304 31.99 -15.25 10.51
CA GLY A 304 32.67 -14.20 9.78
C GLY A 304 31.77 -12.99 9.47
N ILE A 305 32.24 -12.12 8.58
CA ILE A 305 31.49 -10.94 8.11
C ILE A 305 30.64 -11.39 6.93
N ARG A 306 29.33 -11.09 6.97
CA ARG A 306 28.43 -11.30 5.81
C ARG A 306 28.96 -10.51 4.62
N ASP A 307 28.83 -11.09 3.41
CA ASP A 307 29.20 -10.36 2.20
C ASP A 307 28.33 -9.13 2.03
N TRP A 308 28.97 -7.97 2.02
CA TRP A 308 28.31 -6.67 1.92
C TRP A 308 28.20 -6.16 0.48
N ASN A 309 28.92 -6.80 -0.45
CA ASN A 309 28.98 -6.32 -1.83
C ASN A 309 27.70 -6.70 -2.60
N ARG A 310 26.71 -5.86 -2.52
CA ARG A 310 25.38 -6.01 -3.13
C ARG A 310 25.10 -4.98 -4.21
N SER A 311 26.10 -4.15 -4.55
CA SER A 311 25.95 -3.15 -5.60
C SER A 311 26.40 -3.68 -6.93
N ALA A 312 25.65 -3.34 -7.99
CA ALA A 312 26.02 -3.60 -9.37
C ALA A 312 27.30 -2.85 -9.75
N CYS A 313 28.06 -3.38 -10.73
CA CYS A 313 29.23 -2.72 -11.26
C CYS A 313 28.85 -1.59 -12.23
N LEU A 314 29.02 -0.36 -11.84
CA LEU A 314 28.63 0.81 -12.64
C LEU A 314 29.62 1.16 -13.76
N GLY A 315 30.77 0.51 -13.80
CA GLY A 315 31.79 0.71 -14.85
C GLY A 315 31.61 -0.17 -16.07
N LYS A 316 30.72 -1.16 -16.06
CA LYS A 316 30.53 -2.11 -17.18
C LYS A 316 29.31 -1.74 -18.01
N GLU A 317 29.47 -1.63 -19.33
CA GLU A 317 28.36 -1.41 -20.27
C GLU A 317 27.38 -2.59 -20.29
N SER A 318 27.86 -3.82 -20.05
CA SER A 318 27.00 -5.01 -19.93
C SER A 318 25.99 -4.89 -18.77
N THR A 319 26.37 -4.24 -17.66
CA THR A 319 25.43 -3.96 -16.55
C THR A 319 24.30 -3.03 -16.99
N PHE A 320 24.61 -1.99 -17.75
CA PHE A 320 23.59 -1.09 -18.29
C PHE A 320 22.71 -1.77 -19.32
N GLN A 321 23.28 -2.62 -20.18
CA GLN A 321 22.47 -3.40 -21.12
C GLN A 321 21.47 -4.29 -20.39
N PHE A 322 21.91 -4.98 -19.33
CA PHE A 322 21.02 -5.78 -18.48
C PHE A 322 19.89 -4.93 -17.88
N ILE A 323 20.25 -3.78 -17.29
CA ILE A 323 19.28 -2.88 -16.65
C ILE A 323 18.26 -2.37 -17.66
N PHE A 324 18.70 -1.96 -18.85
CA PHE A 324 17.80 -1.46 -19.89
C PHE A 324 16.88 -2.54 -20.44
N ASP A 325 17.38 -3.75 -20.62
CA ASP A 325 16.58 -4.90 -21.03
C ASP A 325 15.49 -5.24 -19.96
N VAL A 326 15.84 -5.15 -18.67
CA VAL A 326 14.88 -5.33 -17.58
C VAL A 326 13.83 -4.20 -17.59
N ILE A 327 14.26 -2.94 -17.73
CA ILE A 327 13.34 -1.79 -17.80
C ILE A 327 12.38 -1.94 -18.99
N ASP A 328 12.82 -2.46 -20.12
CA ASP A 328 11.99 -2.68 -21.30
C ASP A 328 10.83 -3.63 -20.97
N GLU A 329 11.14 -4.82 -20.45
CA GLU A 329 10.10 -5.79 -20.10
C GLU A 329 9.17 -5.28 -18.99
N VAL A 330 9.72 -4.60 -17.96
CA VAL A 330 8.91 -4.03 -16.88
C VAL A 330 7.99 -2.92 -17.41
N CYS A 331 8.48 -2.03 -18.26
CA CYS A 331 7.66 -0.94 -18.82
C CYS A 331 6.51 -1.43 -19.71
N GLU A 332 6.64 -2.61 -20.33
CA GLU A 332 5.56 -3.24 -21.09
C GLU A 332 4.46 -3.85 -20.19
N LEU A 333 4.81 -4.23 -18.96
CA LEU A 333 3.89 -4.87 -18.01
C LEU A 333 3.11 -3.86 -17.16
N PHE A 334 3.71 -2.69 -16.87
CA PHE A 334 3.14 -1.68 -15.98
C PHE A 334 2.83 -0.40 -16.74
N ASP A 335 1.57 0.02 -16.72
CA ASP A 335 1.09 1.24 -17.37
C ASP A 335 1.26 2.51 -16.52
N ALA A 336 1.72 2.40 -15.28
CA ALA A 336 2.03 3.54 -14.43
C ALA A 336 2.98 4.52 -15.11
N PRO A 337 2.79 5.85 -15.00
CA PRO A 337 3.71 6.85 -15.51
C PRO A 337 4.96 6.99 -14.63
N TYR A 338 5.21 6.06 -13.73
CA TYR A 338 6.30 6.03 -12.78
C TYR A 338 7.09 4.73 -12.88
N PHE A 339 8.38 4.82 -12.63
CA PHE A 339 9.29 3.70 -12.42
C PHE A 339 10.16 4.01 -11.20
N HIS A 340 10.18 3.13 -10.21
CA HIS A 340 10.99 3.30 -9.01
C HIS A 340 12.27 2.46 -9.12
N ILE A 341 13.43 3.08 -8.85
CA ILE A 341 14.74 2.42 -8.97
C ILE A 341 15.37 2.05 -7.63
N GLY A 342 14.68 2.29 -6.50
CA GLY A 342 15.31 2.16 -5.19
C GLY A 342 16.41 3.19 -5.02
N GLY A 343 17.66 2.74 -5.00
CA GLY A 343 18.86 3.61 -4.99
C GLY A 343 19.42 3.89 -3.61
N ASP A 344 18.79 3.31 -2.57
CA ASP A 344 19.16 3.44 -1.17
C ASP A 344 20.33 2.54 -0.79
N GLU A 345 20.92 2.84 0.35
CA GLU A 345 21.91 2.04 1.11
C GLU A 345 23.05 1.46 0.27
N ALA A 346 23.40 2.05 -0.88
CA ALA A 346 24.41 1.51 -1.79
C ALA A 346 25.80 1.45 -1.15
N PRO A 347 26.37 0.23 -0.92
CA PRO A 347 27.75 0.09 -0.45
C PRO A 347 28.72 0.44 -1.58
N LYS A 348 29.54 1.46 -1.37
CA LYS A 348 30.41 2.07 -2.39
C LYS A 348 31.87 1.59 -2.34
N ASP A 349 32.21 0.71 -1.38
CA ASP A 349 33.60 0.29 -1.15
C ASP A 349 34.21 -0.47 -2.34
N GLU A 350 33.38 -1.26 -3.06
CA GLU A 350 33.84 -1.98 -4.23
C GLU A 350 34.05 -1.05 -5.44
N TRP A 351 33.21 -0.02 -5.60
CA TRP A 351 33.38 0.96 -6.69
C TRP A 351 34.71 1.73 -6.55
N LYS A 352 35.15 2.01 -5.31
CA LYS A 352 36.43 2.67 -5.04
C LYS A 352 37.64 1.84 -5.49
N LYS A 353 37.48 0.50 -5.58
CA LYS A 353 38.56 -0.45 -5.88
C LYS A 353 38.43 -1.07 -7.27
N CYS A 354 37.23 -1.05 -7.85
CA CYS A 354 36.94 -1.71 -9.13
C CYS A 354 37.59 -0.96 -10.30
N PRO A 355 38.44 -1.62 -11.09
CA PRO A 355 39.10 -0.97 -12.23
C PRO A 355 38.10 -0.40 -13.25
N HIS A 356 36.97 -1.09 -13.49
CA HIS A 356 35.94 -0.62 -14.43
C HIS A 356 35.27 0.64 -13.90
N CYS A 357 34.88 0.68 -12.62
CA CYS A 357 34.26 1.86 -12.01
C CYS A 357 35.23 3.05 -12.00
N GLN A 358 36.50 2.83 -11.63
CA GLN A 358 37.50 3.88 -11.61
C GLN A 358 37.81 4.41 -13.04
N ALA A 359 37.86 3.54 -14.02
CA ALA A 359 38.03 3.95 -15.44
C ALA A 359 36.83 4.80 -15.91
N LYS A 360 35.59 4.39 -15.53
CA LYS A 360 34.37 5.14 -15.87
C LYS A 360 34.32 6.50 -15.15
N MET A 361 34.73 6.58 -13.90
CA MET A 361 34.81 7.85 -13.17
C MET A 361 35.78 8.81 -13.87
N LYS A 362 36.95 8.31 -14.31
CA LYS A 362 37.91 9.12 -15.03
C LYS A 362 37.38 9.58 -16.41
N GLU A 363 36.73 8.67 -17.14
CA GLU A 363 36.11 8.95 -18.44
C GLU A 363 35.06 10.06 -18.35
N MET A 364 34.22 9.99 -17.32
CA MET A 364 33.09 10.90 -17.11
C MET A 364 33.44 12.12 -16.24
N HIS A 365 34.74 12.29 -15.89
CA HIS A 365 35.23 13.37 -15.03
C HIS A 365 34.48 13.50 -13.69
N LEU A 366 34.16 12.36 -13.06
CA LEU A 366 33.46 12.30 -11.75
C LEU A 366 34.48 12.39 -10.61
N ASN A 367 34.17 13.19 -9.58
CA ASN A 367 35.08 13.47 -8.48
C ASN A 367 35.09 12.36 -7.42
N ASP A 368 33.95 11.69 -7.21
CA ASP A 368 33.79 10.67 -6.19
C ASP A 368 32.73 9.62 -6.57
N VAL A 369 32.53 8.64 -5.70
CA VAL A 369 31.57 7.55 -5.91
C VAL A 369 30.12 7.97 -5.69
N GLU A 370 29.86 9.10 -5.05
CA GLU A 370 28.51 9.68 -4.97
C GLU A 370 28.12 10.22 -6.37
N GLU A 371 29.02 10.93 -7.02
CA GLU A 371 28.81 11.39 -8.39
C GLU A 371 28.72 10.23 -9.39
N LEU A 372 29.42 9.10 -9.14
CA LEU A 372 29.27 7.88 -9.94
C LEU A 372 27.85 7.31 -9.82
N GLN A 373 27.26 7.28 -8.62
CA GLN A 373 25.87 6.89 -8.44
C GLN A 373 24.92 7.90 -9.09
N GLY A 374 25.18 9.20 -8.96
CA GLY A 374 24.41 10.24 -9.63
C GLY A 374 24.44 10.14 -11.15
N TRP A 375 25.61 9.85 -11.74
CA TRP A 375 25.75 9.58 -13.17
C TRP A 375 24.94 8.34 -13.61
N PHE A 376 25.01 7.26 -12.82
CA PHE A 376 24.21 6.07 -13.05
C PHE A 376 22.70 6.39 -13.05
N ASN A 377 22.22 7.08 -12.00
CA ASN A 377 20.82 7.45 -11.87
C ASN A 377 20.35 8.33 -13.04
N ASN A 378 21.16 9.29 -13.48
CA ASN A 378 20.84 10.13 -14.64
C ASN A 378 20.75 9.31 -15.93
N ARG A 379 21.63 8.33 -16.11
CA ARG A 379 21.61 7.47 -17.30
C ARG A 379 20.36 6.57 -17.33
N VAL A 380 19.95 6.05 -16.18
CA VAL A 380 18.69 5.30 -16.04
C VAL A 380 17.49 6.23 -16.24
N LEU A 381 17.53 7.45 -15.67
CA LEU A 381 16.49 8.46 -15.86
C LEU A 381 16.23 8.75 -17.33
N GLU A 382 17.29 9.00 -18.11
CA GLU A 382 17.15 9.28 -19.55
C GLU A 382 16.50 8.10 -20.29
N TYR A 383 16.85 6.88 -19.92
CA TYR A 383 16.24 5.68 -20.51
C TYR A 383 14.75 5.54 -20.12
N VAL A 384 14.42 5.74 -18.86
CA VAL A 384 13.04 5.70 -18.34
C VAL A 384 12.18 6.82 -18.96
N LYS A 385 12.74 8.02 -19.16
CA LYS A 385 12.08 9.12 -19.90
C LYS A 385 11.71 8.74 -21.33
N GLN A 386 12.57 7.99 -22.03
CA GLN A 386 12.28 7.50 -23.38
C GLN A 386 11.09 6.52 -23.41
N LYS A 387 10.80 5.85 -22.28
CA LYS A 387 9.61 5.03 -22.08
C LYS A 387 8.38 5.84 -21.65
N GLY A 388 8.46 7.17 -21.59
CA GLY A 388 7.38 8.06 -21.19
C GLY A 388 7.08 8.06 -19.68
N LYS A 389 8.03 7.63 -18.85
CA LYS A 389 7.84 7.51 -17.39
C LYS A 389 8.71 8.50 -16.62
N ARG A 390 8.28 8.83 -15.39
CA ARG A 390 9.06 9.59 -14.41
C ARG A 390 9.78 8.63 -13.47
N LEU A 391 11.01 8.95 -13.12
CA LEU A 391 11.83 8.17 -12.21
C LEU A 391 11.54 8.56 -10.77
N ILE A 392 11.38 7.57 -9.89
CA ILE A 392 11.34 7.72 -8.43
C ILE A 392 12.55 6.99 -7.83
N GLY A 393 13.09 7.49 -6.74
CA GLY A 393 14.09 6.77 -5.94
C GLY A 393 14.11 7.26 -4.49
N TRP A 394 14.62 6.42 -3.60
CA TRP A 394 14.76 6.76 -2.18
C TRP A 394 15.68 7.97 -2.00
N ASN A 395 15.46 8.74 -0.93
CA ASN A 395 16.12 10.07 -0.78
C ASN A 395 17.65 10.05 -0.74
N GLU A 396 18.29 8.91 -0.57
CA GLU A 396 19.75 8.77 -0.63
C GLU A 396 20.32 9.15 -1.99
N ILE A 397 19.59 8.90 -3.09
CA ILE A 397 20.04 9.30 -4.43
C ILE A 397 20.23 10.81 -4.56
N LEU A 398 19.53 11.59 -3.73
CA LEU A 398 19.61 13.06 -3.72
C LEU A 398 20.93 13.60 -3.13
N ALA A 399 21.76 12.73 -2.56
CA ALA A 399 23.09 13.09 -2.06
C ALA A 399 24.03 13.50 -3.20
N ALA A 400 23.88 12.91 -4.38
CA ALA A 400 24.68 13.22 -5.56
C ALA A 400 24.39 14.65 -6.06
N GLY A 401 25.43 15.48 -6.11
CA GLY A 401 25.30 16.88 -6.56
C GLY A 401 24.91 17.05 -8.02
N ASN A 402 25.22 16.07 -8.85
CA ASN A 402 24.98 16.03 -10.29
C ASN A 402 23.63 15.39 -10.70
N LEU A 403 22.76 15.01 -9.74
CA LEU A 403 21.45 14.42 -10.06
C LEU A 403 20.51 15.45 -10.71
N ASP A 404 19.82 15.02 -11.76
CA ASP A 404 18.75 15.79 -12.43
C ASP A 404 17.55 15.96 -11.48
N PRO A 405 17.04 17.19 -11.27
CA PRO A 405 15.94 17.47 -10.35
C PRO A 405 14.57 16.95 -10.82
N SER A 406 14.43 16.46 -12.05
CA SER A 406 13.17 15.85 -12.51
C SER A 406 12.89 14.47 -11.91
N VAL A 407 13.88 13.85 -11.23
CA VAL A 407 13.67 12.65 -10.41
C VAL A 407 12.77 13.00 -9.23
N ILE A 408 11.88 12.09 -8.85
CA ILE A 408 11.07 12.23 -7.64
C ILE A 408 11.83 11.58 -6.48
N GLY A 409 12.05 12.33 -5.40
CA GLY A 409 12.69 11.80 -4.20
C GLY A 409 11.67 11.19 -3.23
N GLN A 410 11.81 9.91 -2.88
CA GLN A 410 11.00 9.30 -1.82
C GLN A 410 11.70 9.45 -0.47
N TYR A 411 11.10 10.27 0.42
CA TYR A 411 11.73 10.71 1.65
C TYR A 411 11.30 9.85 2.84
N TRP A 412 12.15 8.89 3.23
CA TRP A 412 11.86 7.94 4.31
C TRP A 412 12.62 8.22 5.61
N THR A 413 13.82 8.83 5.54
CA THR A 413 14.69 9.01 6.71
C THR A 413 14.01 9.83 7.81
N PRO A 414 14.13 9.45 9.10
CA PRO A 414 13.40 10.10 10.19
C PRO A 414 14.00 11.44 10.63
N LYS A 415 15.16 11.80 10.09
CA LYS A 415 15.89 13.02 10.41
C LYS A 415 15.79 14.00 9.24
N ARG A 416 15.96 15.30 9.57
CA ARG A 416 16.09 16.34 8.57
C ARG A 416 17.17 16.00 7.55
N ASP A 417 16.83 16.05 6.27
CA ASP A 417 17.76 15.82 5.17
C ASP A 417 17.87 17.08 4.29
N LYS A 418 19.06 17.72 4.36
CA LYS A 418 19.36 18.92 3.57
C LYS A 418 19.38 18.64 2.06
N ASN A 419 19.61 17.39 1.65
CA ASN A 419 19.59 17.01 0.22
C ASN A 419 18.16 17.09 -0.32
N VAL A 420 17.18 16.65 0.47
CA VAL A 420 15.75 16.78 0.13
C VAL A 420 15.35 18.26 0.02
N GLU A 421 15.76 19.08 1.00
CA GLU A 421 15.46 20.53 0.95
C GLU A 421 16.08 21.19 -0.30
N ARG A 422 17.33 20.83 -0.63
CA ARG A 422 18.02 21.30 -1.83
C ARG A 422 17.32 20.83 -3.10
N HIS A 423 16.83 19.59 -3.13
CA HIS A 423 16.10 19.03 -4.26
C HIS A 423 14.81 19.80 -4.53
N ILE A 424 13.99 20.02 -3.50
CA ILE A 424 12.76 20.83 -3.58
C ILE A 424 13.09 22.26 -4.03
N ALA A 425 14.15 22.87 -3.50
CA ALA A 425 14.56 24.22 -3.89
C ALA A 425 14.98 24.33 -5.37
N ARG A 426 15.34 23.20 -6.00
CA ARG A 426 15.65 23.09 -7.44
C ARG A 426 14.42 22.73 -8.28
N GLY A 427 13.21 22.69 -7.69
CA GLY A 427 11.95 22.35 -8.34
C GLY A 427 11.67 20.85 -8.42
N GLY A 428 12.36 20.03 -7.63
CA GLY A 428 12.12 18.60 -7.55
C GLY A 428 10.92 18.24 -6.68
N ASP A 429 10.20 17.19 -7.05
CA ASP A 429 9.05 16.67 -6.31
C ASP A 429 9.49 15.58 -5.30
N VAL A 430 8.67 15.41 -4.25
CA VAL A 430 8.92 14.40 -3.21
C VAL A 430 7.65 13.64 -2.82
N ILE A 431 7.84 12.37 -2.41
CA ILE A 431 6.84 11.55 -1.72
C ILE A 431 7.33 11.38 -0.27
N LEU A 432 6.44 11.48 0.70
CA LEU A 432 6.80 11.43 2.13
C LEU A 432 6.49 10.05 2.71
N SER A 433 7.52 9.35 3.15
CA SER A 433 7.48 7.97 3.63
C SER A 433 8.13 7.83 5.01
N ASN A 434 7.80 8.74 5.94
CA ASN A 434 8.48 8.84 7.23
C ASN A 434 8.59 7.51 7.97
N HIS A 435 9.81 7.06 8.24
CA HIS A 435 10.09 5.80 8.95
C HIS A 435 9.29 5.65 10.26
N ARG A 436 9.10 6.71 11.06
CA ARG A 436 8.39 6.60 12.34
C ARG A 436 6.87 6.51 12.19
N SER A 437 6.34 7.04 11.09
CA SER A 437 4.89 7.13 10.86
C SER A 437 4.38 6.07 9.91
N PHE A 438 5.21 5.65 8.94
CA PHE A 438 4.76 4.88 7.80
C PHE A 438 5.46 3.53 7.59
N TYR A 439 6.47 3.17 8.39
CA TYR A 439 7.06 1.82 8.34
C TYR A 439 6.21 0.86 9.15
N PHE A 440 5.35 0.12 8.45
CA PHE A 440 4.36 -0.77 9.06
C PHE A 440 4.94 -2.12 9.50
N ASP A 441 6.16 -2.44 9.10
CA ASP A 441 6.92 -3.59 9.59
C ASP A 441 7.34 -3.44 11.06
N MET A 442 7.44 -2.21 11.56
CA MET A 442 7.81 -1.93 12.94
C MET A 442 6.70 -2.26 13.94
N THR A 443 7.09 -2.70 15.15
CA THR A 443 6.13 -3.04 16.21
C THR A 443 5.31 -1.82 16.67
N TYR A 444 4.10 -2.04 17.14
CA TYR A 444 3.29 -0.99 17.78
C TYR A 444 3.93 -0.46 19.06
N GLY A 445 4.74 -1.29 19.75
CA GLY A 445 5.56 -0.82 20.86
C GLY A 445 6.57 0.24 20.46
N GLN A 446 7.10 0.21 19.23
CA GLN A 446 7.99 1.25 18.70
C GLN A 446 7.18 2.45 18.20
N TYR A 447 6.23 2.21 17.32
CA TYR A 447 5.40 3.23 16.66
C TYR A 447 3.92 2.87 16.79
N PRO A 448 3.24 3.34 17.87
CA PRO A 448 1.79 3.20 18.03
C PRO A 448 1.02 3.77 16.83
N LEU A 449 -0.24 3.36 16.70
CA LEU A 449 -1.15 3.82 15.66
C LEU A 449 -1.24 5.34 15.55
N SER A 450 -1.20 6.05 16.70
CA SER A 450 -1.20 7.51 16.75
C SER A 450 -0.02 8.13 16.00
N TYR A 451 1.12 7.45 15.88
CA TYR A 451 2.27 7.99 15.12
C TYR A 451 2.00 8.09 13.63
N THR A 452 1.23 7.14 13.08
CA THR A 452 0.76 7.23 11.68
C THR A 452 -0.27 8.34 11.54
N TYR A 453 -1.28 8.35 12.42
CA TYR A 453 -2.38 9.32 12.35
C TYR A 453 -1.93 10.78 12.52
N ASP A 454 -0.99 11.04 13.43
CA ASP A 454 -0.50 12.38 13.76
C ASP A 454 0.55 12.91 12.77
N PHE A 455 0.80 12.19 11.67
CA PHE A 455 1.77 12.66 10.69
C PHE A 455 1.34 13.98 10.05
N ASP A 456 2.31 14.90 9.95
CA ASP A 456 2.19 16.18 9.26
C ASP A 456 3.49 16.50 8.50
N PRO A 457 3.43 16.97 7.23
CA PRO A 457 4.62 17.32 6.44
C PRO A 457 5.52 18.38 7.10
N GLY A 458 4.95 19.28 7.89
CA GLY A 458 5.71 20.30 8.62
C GLY A 458 6.71 19.73 9.61
N ARG A 459 6.46 18.52 10.15
CA ARG A 459 7.40 17.80 11.01
C ARG A 459 8.68 17.36 10.29
N TYR A 460 8.66 17.31 8.97
CA TYR A 460 9.83 17.07 8.12
C TYR A 460 10.62 18.32 7.76
N HIS A 461 10.31 19.46 8.38
CA HIS A 461 10.91 20.74 8.06
C HIS A 461 10.68 21.22 6.62
N ILE A 462 9.65 20.66 5.96
CA ILE A 462 9.21 21.15 4.65
C ILE A 462 8.38 22.40 4.89
N SER A 463 8.82 23.49 4.30
CA SER A 463 8.10 24.76 4.38
C SER A 463 6.70 24.63 3.73
N PRO A 464 5.63 25.22 4.30
CA PRO A 464 4.32 25.26 3.64
C PRO A 464 4.36 25.83 2.21
N ARG A 465 5.31 26.71 1.91
CA ARG A 465 5.53 27.25 0.54
C ARG A 465 6.01 26.21 -0.46
N SER A 466 6.50 25.06 0.03
CA SER A 466 7.02 23.97 -0.78
C SER A 466 6.04 22.79 -0.88
N TYR A 467 4.84 22.91 -0.32
CA TYR A 467 3.87 21.80 -0.32
C TYR A 467 3.40 21.42 -1.73
N ASP A 468 3.48 22.33 -2.70
CA ASP A 468 3.17 22.03 -4.11
C ASP A 468 4.14 20.99 -4.71
N HIS A 469 5.33 20.81 -4.12
CA HIS A 469 6.31 19.77 -4.47
C HIS A 469 6.09 18.46 -3.70
N VAL A 470 5.15 18.42 -2.76
CA VAL A 470 4.79 17.19 -2.04
C VAL A 470 3.67 16.49 -2.79
N LEU A 471 4.00 15.43 -3.54
CA LEU A 471 3.02 14.66 -4.29
C LEU A 471 2.04 13.95 -3.37
N GLY A 472 2.51 13.52 -2.20
CA GLY A 472 1.71 12.83 -1.20
C GLY A 472 2.51 12.02 -0.20
N VAL A 473 1.86 11.00 0.35
CA VAL A 473 2.40 10.11 1.39
C VAL A 473 2.32 8.66 0.97
N GLU A 474 3.27 7.86 1.45
CA GLU A 474 3.28 6.42 1.26
C GLU A 474 3.69 5.71 2.56
N ALA A 475 3.08 4.56 2.84
CA ALA A 475 3.50 3.67 3.90
C ALA A 475 4.18 2.44 3.33
N GLU A 476 5.23 1.97 4.02
CA GLU A 476 6.07 0.86 3.62
C GLU A 476 5.75 -0.39 4.45
N VAL A 477 5.49 -1.49 3.76
CA VAL A 477 5.32 -2.82 4.35
C VAL A 477 6.54 -3.67 3.96
N TRP A 478 7.67 -3.42 4.64
CA TRP A 478 8.84 -4.27 4.54
C TRP A 478 8.57 -5.64 5.15
N THR A 479 9.10 -6.69 4.56
CA THR A 479 8.76 -8.07 4.98
C THR A 479 9.91 -8.84 5.63
N GLU A 480 11.03 -8.19 6.00
CA GLU A 480 12.13 -8.87 6.68
C GLU A 480 11.69 -9.60 7.97
N TRP A 481 10.65 -9.07 8.62
CA TRP A 481 10.11 -9.55 9.88
C TRP A 481 8.69 -10.08 9.75
N ILE A 482 8.14 -10.11 8.51
CA ILE A 482 6.76 -10.50 8.21
C ILE A 482 6.78 -11.75 7.33
N ASP A 483 6.89 -12.91 7.97
CA ASP A 483 7.04 -14.21 7.34
C ASP A 483 5.71 -14.92 7.05
N LYS A 484 4.59 -14.37 7.53
CA LYS A 484 3.27 -14.98 7.40
C LYS A 484 2.13 -13.97 7.43
N ARG A 485 1.02 -14.37 6.77
CA ARG A 485 -0.17 -13.55 6.58
C ARG A 485 -0.76 -12.96 7.87
N PRO A 486 -0.97 -13.71 8.98
CA PRO A 486 -1.54 -13.11 10.20
C PRO A 486 -0.70 -11.97 10.75
N LYS A 487 0.62 -12.02 10.58
CA LYS A 487 1.52 -10.95 11.00
C LYS A 487 1.44 -9.75 10.07
N LEU A 488 1.31 -9.98 8.76
CA LEU A 488 1.09 -8.92 7.79
C LEU A 488 -0.22 -8.18 8.08
N ASP A 489 -1.32 -8.91 8.29
CA ASP A 489 -2.61 -8.34 8.65
C ASP A 489 -2.51 -7.50 9.94
N LEU A 490 -1.86 -8.03 11.00
CA LEU A 490 -1.62 -7.32 12.26
C LEU A 490 -0.91 -5.98 12.04
N ASN A 491 0.15 -5.99 11.23
CA ASN A 491 1.01 -4.83 11.02
C ASN A 491 0.36 -3.75 10.14
N VAL A 492 -0.40 -4.20 9.13
CA VAL A 492 -1.07 -3.31 8.16
C VAL A 492 -2.34 -2.71 8.75
N TYR A 493 -3.14 -3.50 9.47
CA TYR A 493 -4.43 -3.01 9.99
C TYR A 493 -4.39 -2.86 11.52
N PRO A 494 -4.75 -1.67 12.07
CA PRO A 494 -5.46 -0.54 11.44
C PRO A 494 -4.56 0.61 10.90
N ARG A 495 -3.26 0.42 10.72
CA ARG A 495 -2.38 1.50 10.26
C ARG A 495 -2.73 2.00 8.85
N MET A 496 -3.23 1.13 7.96
CA MET A 496 -3.70 1.55 6.63
C MET A 496 -4.90 2.48 6.72
N GLN A 497 -5.79 2.30 7.71
CA GLN A 497 -6.88 3.24 7.96
C GLN A 497 -6.37 4.61 8.42
N ALA A 498 -5.33 4.63 9.27
CA ALA A 498 -4.70 5.87 9.69
C ALA A 498 -3.94 6.56 8.53
N LEU A 499 -3.27 5.80 7.68
CA LEU A 499 -2.66 6.31 6.43
C LEU A 499 -3.72 6.94 5.53
N ALA A 500 -4.87 6.28 5.35
CA ALA A 500 -5.97 6.79 4.54
C ALA A 500 -6.48 8.15 5.07
N GLU A 501 -6.63 8.31 6.39
CA GLU A 501 -7.00 9.60 7.01
C GLU A 501 -5.96 10.68 6.72
N VAL A 502 -4.67 10.39 6.88
CA VAL A 502 -3.60 11.35 6.61
C VAL A 502 -3.55 11.74 5.14
N ALA A 503 -3.74 10.76 4.26
CA ALA A 503 -3.59 10.95 2.83
C ALA A 503 -4.79 11.60 2.14
N TRP A 504 -5.99 11.37 2.69
CA TRP A 504 -7.26 11.82 2.09
C TRP A 504 -7.87 13.01 2.80
N SER A 505 -8.01 12.94 4.16
CA SER A 505 -8.77 13.93 4.91
C SER A 505 -8.02 15.25 5.08
N ALA A 506 -8.74 16.36 5.05
CA ALA A 506 -8.19 17.66 5.37
C ALA A 506 -7.66 17.71 6.81
N GLU A 507 -6.57 18.41 7.07
CA GLU A 507 -5.88 18.40 8.37
C GLU A 507 -6.79 18.86 9.52
N GLU A 508 -7.61 19.87 9.28
CA GLU A 508 -8.57 20.42 10.25
C GLU A 508 -9.72 19.46 10.60
N ARG A 509 -9.91 18.42 9.79
CA ARG A 509 -10.90 17.36 10.03
C ARG A 509 -10.35 16.24 10.88
N LYS A 510 -9.04 16.12 11.01
CA LYS A 510 -8.38 15.05 11.76
C LYS A 510 -8.57 15.22 13.26
N LYS A 511 -9.26 14.29 13.90
CA LYS A 511 -9.45 14.20 15.36
C LYS A 511 -9.25 12.75 15.77
N TYR A 512 -8.16 12.46 16.49
CA TYR A 512 -7.79 11.08 16.82
C TYR A 512 -8.86 10.33 17.65
N ALA A 513 -9.55 11.01 18.56
CA ALA A 513 -10.64 10.40 19.35
C ALA A 513 -11.78 9.95 18.44
N ASP A 514 -12.25 10.82 17.53
CA ASP A 514 -13.29 10.51 16.55
C ASP A 514 -12.83 9.38 15.58
N PHE A 515 -11.58 9.43 15.12
CA PHE A 515 -11.02 8.37 14.29
C PHE A 515 -11.07 7.00 14.98
N LYS A 516 -10.75 6.92 16.26
CA LYS A 516 -10.82 5.66 17.01
C LYS A 516 -12.25 5.10 17.08
N GLU A 517 -13.25 5.95 17.27
CA GLU A 517 -14.66 5.53 17.26
C GLU A 517 -15.08 4.99 15.88
N ARG A 518 -14.72 5.70 14.80
CA ARG A 518 -14.96 5.24 13.43
C ARG A 518 -14.21 3.96 13.10
N LEU A 519 -13.01 3.79 13.64
CA LEU A 519 -12.21 2.59 13.49
C LEU A 519 -12.88 1.38 14.16
N GLU A 520 -13.41 1.54 15.38
CA GLU A 520 -14.16 0.46 16.05
C GLU A 520 -15.39 0.03 15.24
N ALA A 521 -16.10 0.99 14.64
CA ALA A 521 -17.23 0.71 13.76
C ALA A 521 -16.82 0.07 12.42
N PHE A 522 -15.57 0.23 11.98
CA PHE A 522 -15.03 -0.37 10.75
C PHE A 522 -14.58 -1.83 10.92
N LYS A 523 -14.26 -2.26 12.14
CA LYS A 523 -13.76 -3.64 12.41
C LYS A 523 -14.69 -4.75 11.91
N PRO A 524 -16.04 -4.68 12.03
CA PRO A 524 -16.93 -5.68 11.44
C PRO A 524 -16.74 -5.86 9.92
N THR A 525 -16.37 -4.80 9.21
CA THR A 525 -16.03 -4.88 7.77
C THR A 525 -14.75 -5.70 7.55
N LEU A 526 -13.72 -5.51 8.39
CA LEU A 526 -12.50 -6.33 8.33
C LEU A 526 -12.80 -7.80 8.66
N ASP A 527 -13.66 -8.04 9.64
CA ASP A 527 -14.09 -9.40 10.02
C ASP A 527 -14.84 -10.08 8.85
N ALA A 528 -15.77 -9.37 8.19
CA ALA A 528 -16.51 -9.88 7.02
C ALA A 528 -15.57 -10.19 5.83
N LEU A 529 -14.51 -9.39 5.65
CA LEU A 529 -13.45 -9.63 4.68
C LEU A 529 -12.47 -10.75 5.10
N GLY A 530 -12.58 -11.27 6.33
CA GLY A 530 -11.65 -12.23 6.92
C GLY A 530 -10.23 -11.67 7.07
N ILE A 531 -10.09 -10.37 7.36
CA ILE A 531 -8.82 -9.67 7.55
C ILE A 531 -8.49 -9.60 9.03
N GLY A 532 -7.29 -10.06 9.40
CA GLY A 532 -6.76 -9.86 10.74
C GLY A 532 -6.41 -8.40 11.00
N TYR A 533 -6.46 -7.97 12.26
CA TYR A 533 -6.06 -6.60 12.66
C TYR A 533 -5.55 -6.58 14.09
N ALA A 534 -4.78 -5.55 14.44
CA ALA A 534 -4.37 -5.31 15.81
C ALA A 534 -5.56 -4.76 16.62
N VAL A 535 -5.87 -5.42 17.75
CA VAL A 535 -6.83 -4.88 18.70
C VAL A 535 -6.31 -3.57 19.32
N THR A 536 -7.20 -2.71 19.78
CA THR A 536 -6.85 -1.35 20.23
C THR A 536 -5.77 -1.34 21.31
N SER A 537 -5.77 -2.29 22.25
CA SER A 537 -4.74 -2.38 23.31
C SER A 537 -3.35 -2.80 22.81
N VAL A 538 -3.26 -3.41 21.61
CA VAL A 538 -2.02 -3.74 20.92
C VAL A 538 -1.59 -2.60 20.00
N ALA A 539 -2.53 -2.03 19.25
CA ALA A 539 -2.27 -0.94 18.31
C ALA A 539 -1.87 0.38 18.99
N GLU A 540 -2.39 0.62 20.21
CA GLU A 540 -2.11 1.83 21.00
C GLU A 540 -1.68 1.46 22.43
N PRO A 541 -0.49 0.84 22.62
CA PRO A 541 -0.03 0.42 23.93
C PRO A 541 0.37 1.62 24.79
N GLY A 542 0.01 1.59 26.07
CA GLY A 542 0.45 2.58 27.05
C GLY A 542 1.97 2.63 27.21
N THR A 543 2.50 3.73 27.73
CA THR A 543 3.95 4.02 27.79
C THR A 543 4.78 2.87 28.37
N PHE A 544 4.33 2.24 29.47
CA PHE A 544 5.04 1.11 30.06
C PHE A 544 4.91 -0.17 29.24
N GLN A 545 3.76 -0.40 28.60
CA GLN A 545 3.51 -1.58 27.79
C GLN A 545 4.36 -1.62 26.52
N ARG A 546 4.78 -0.46 26.01
CA ARG A 546 5.64 -0.33 24.81
C ARG A 546 7.05 -0.91 24.99
N GLN A 547 7.57 -0.98 26.21
CA GLN A 547 8.96 -1.37 26.45
C GLN A 547 9.23 -2.84 26.11
N LYS A 548 8.29 -3.74 26.44
CA LYS A 548 8.45 -5.18 26.20
C LYS A 548 8.48 -5.54 24.72
N PRO A 549 7.51 -5.14 23.87
CA PRO A 549 7.56 -5.40 22.43
C PRO A 549 8.84 -4.87 21.78
N ARG A 550 9.23 -3.62 22.08
CA ARG A 550 10.48 -3.03 21.57
C ARG A 550 11.70 -3.88 21.90
N ARG A 551 11.87 -4.25 23.18
CA ARG A 551 13.01 -5.04 23.62
C ARG A 551 13.03 -6.41 22.94
N LEU A 552 11.90 -7.09 22.88
CA LEU A 552 11.80 -8.42 22.30
C LEU A 552 12.08 -8.41 20.80
N PHE A 553 11.60 -7.41 20.08
CA PHE A 553 11.90 -7.22 18.66
C PHE A 553 13.41 -7.13 18.41
N TYR A 554 14.13 -6.27 19.17
CA TYR A 554 15.58 -6.16 19.04
C TYR A 554 16.34 -7.42 19.53
N CYS A 555 15.71 -8.25 20.37
CA CYS A 555 16.26 -9.56 20.76
C CYS A 555 15.90 -10.69 19.76
N GLY A 556 15.17 -10.39 18.68
CA GLY A 556 14.82 -11.32 17.62
C GLY A 556 13.43 -11.97 17.74
N ASP A 557 12.66 -11.73 18.82
CA ASP A 557 11.26 -12.16 18.91
C ASP A 557 10.35 -11.17 18.18
N THR A 558 10.27 -11.33 16.87
CA THR A 558 9.47 -10.49 15.99
C THR A 558 7.97 -10.84 16.02
N HIS A 559 7.57 -11.93 16.67
CA HIS A 559 6.19 -12.44 16.73
C HIS A 559 5.48 -12.15 18.07
N TYR A 560 6.13 -11.47 19.00
CA TYR A 560 5.54 -11.20 20.32
C TYR A 560 4.18 -10.50 20.24
N GLU A 561 4.06 -9.45 19.42
CA GLU A 561 2.80 -8.70 19.30
C GLU A 561 1.70 -9.52 18.63
N LEU A 562 2.03 -10.42 17.70
CA LEU A 562 1.05 -11.33 17.11
C LEU A 562 0.46 -12.27 18.17
N LYS A 563 1.30 -12.90 18.99
CA LYS A 563 0.85 -13.77 20.10
C LYS A 563 -0.01 -12.98 21.11
N LEU A 564 0.44 -11.77 21.48
CA LEU A 564 -0.31 -10.89 22.38
C LEU A 564 -1.68 -10.53 21.80
N ASN A 565 -1.76 -10.24 20.49
CA ASN A 565 -3.01 -9.92 19.82
C ASN A 565 -4.00 -11.10 19.82
N GLU A 566 -3.50 -12.31 19.56
CA GLU A 566 -4.30 -13.55 19.63
C GLU A 566 -4.84 -13.79 21.05
N GLU A 567 -3.99 -13.60 22.08
CA GLU A 567 -4.40 -13.71 23.48
C GLU A 567 -5.49 -12.69 23.86
N ARG A 568 -5.38 -11.46 23.35
CA ARG A 568 -6.36 -10.39 23.61
C ARG A 568 -7.68 -10.66 22.89
N LYS A 569 -7.65 -11.08 21.64
CA LYS A 569 -8.84 -11.50 20.90
C LYS A 569 -9.57 -12.67 21.57
N ALA A 570 -8.82 -13.67 22.05
CA ALA A 570 -9.38 -14.79 22.81
C ALA A 570 -10.09 -14.38 24.11
N LYS A 571 -9.72 -13.23 24.68
CA LYS A 571 -10.39 -12.62 25.85
C LYS A 571 -11.55 -11.67 25.47
N GLY A 572 -11.90 -11.58 24.19
CA GLY A 572 -12.99 -10.77 23.67
C GLY A 572 -12.65 -9.31 23.39
N GLU A 573 -11.37 -8.93 23.37
CA GLU A 573 -10.98 -7.58 22.94
C GLU A 573 -11.13 -7.46 21.40
N LYS A 574 -11.62 -6.32 20.95
CA LYS A 574 -11.79 -5.96 19.54
C LYS A 574 -10.80 -4.87 19.11
#